data_d1b772bce8de44ca1caa5ec84aa25235
#
_entry.id   d1b772bce8de44ca1caa5ec84aa25235
#
_cell.length_a   1.000
_cell.length_b   1.000
_cell.length_c   1.000
_cell.angle_alpha   90.00
_cell.angle_beta   90.00
_cell.angle_gamma   90.00
#
_symmetry.space_group_name_H-M   'P 1'
#
loop_
_entity.id
_entity.type
_entity.pdbx_description
1 polymer ?
#
loop_
_entity_poly.entity_id
_entity_poly.type
_entity_poly.pdbx_seq_one_letter_code
_entity_poly.pdbx_strand_id
1 'polypeptide(L)'
;MKIPGSCLIVGGGMTGLMAATVLKRHGLDVTVLDKGRGIGGRLATRRLTYSEEIEGVFDYGAQYFTASDREFQGWVDEWLAEGVITEWSQGFFQESGSFKSSHKSCYRGSKSNRSLAQYLAQSLTVHTNTPVIQLNWQDDHWQVQTQTGKIFQGDRLILTPPVPQSLSLLDNSGIGLNPDVRQKLEQVTYHPCITMLVLLEKPSQIPAPGGLWGSGYPLGWIACNYQKGISARGYAVTLQASPEFSQNYWDQDNAEIAQELLKAADSWLGSTVLDYQIHRWRYSQVAVSYGEPCLALAEPGPLILAGDGFLAPKIEGAVLSGLAAARSLLL
;
A
#
# COMPACT_ATOMS: atom_id res chain seq x y z
N MET A 1 -28.66 13.81 -5.68
CA MET A 1 -28.30 15.07 -6.36
C MET A 1 -26.84 14.98 -6.76
N LYS A 2 -26.47 15.24 -8.02
CA LYS A 2 -25.05 15.27 -8.40
C LYS A 2 -24.41 16.52 -7.86
N ILE A 3 -23.30 16.40 -7.12
CA ILE A 3 -22.51 17.54 -6.67
C ILE A 3 -21.60 17.93 -7.84
N PRO A 4 -21.78 19.14 -8.43
CA PRO A 4 -20.91 19.60 -9.49
C PRO A 4 -19.51 19.89 -8.94
N GLY A 5 -18.49 19.69 -9.77
CA GLY A 5 -17.11 20.04 -9.45
C GLY A 5 -16.13 18.91 -9.71
N SER A 6 -14.87 19.25 -9.61
CA SER A 6 -13.74 18.37 -9.86
C SER A 6 -12.92 18.12 -8.60
N CYS A 7 -12.25 16.97 -8.53
CA CYS A 7 -11.35 16.63 -7.45
C CYS A 7 -10.07 16.00 -7.99
N LEU A 8 -8.94 16.56 -7.59
CA LEU A 8 -7.62 15.97 -7.81
C LEU A 8 -7.23 15.14 -6.60
N ILE A 9 -6.69 13.95 -6.85
CA ILE A 9 -6.20 13.06 -5.80
C ILE A 9 -4.75 12.71 -6.09
N VAL A 10 -3.85 13.06 -5.18
CA VAL A 10 -2.44 12.67 -5.25
C VAL A 10 -2.23 11.38 -4.48
N GLY A 11 -1.85 10.32 -5.20
CA GLY A 11 -1.62 8.97 -4.69
C GLY A 11 -2.69 7.96 -5.14
N GLY A 12 -2.26 6.97 -5.94
CA GLY A 12 -3.08 5.86 -6.45
C GLY A 12 -2.99 4.61 -5.56
N GLY A 13 -2.81 4.76 -4.25
CA GLY A 13 -2.94 3.71 -3.23
C GLY A 13 -4.39 3.46 -2.84
N MET A 14 -4.63 2.53 -1.89
CA MET A 14 -6.00 2.17 -1.47
C MET A 14 -6.82 3.38 -1.03
N THR A 15 -6.25 4.28 -0.24
CA THR A 15 -6.94 5.50 0.23
C THR A 15 -7.42 6.36 -0.93
N GLY A 16 -6.52 6.68 -1.86
CA GLY A 16 -6.86 7.54 -3.01
C GLY A 16 -7.87 6.88 -3.95
N LEU A 17 -7.71 5.58 -4.24
CA LEU A 17 -8.64 4.86 -5.10
C LEU A 17 -10.03 4.72 -4.46
N MET A 18 -10.13 4.51 -3.15
CA MET A 18 -11.41 4.47 -2.44
C MET A 18 -12.09 5.84 -2.42
N ALA A 19 -11.35 6.91 -2.10
CA ALA A 19 -11.86 8.26 -2.17
C ALA A 19 -12.38 8.59 -3.58
N ALA A 20 -11.58 8.28 -4.61
CA ALA A 20 -11.95 8.49 -6.01
C ALA A 20 -13.22 7.74 -6.40
N THR A 21 -13.33 6.47 -5.99
CA THR A 21 -14.50 5.62 -6.27
C THR A 21 -15.78 6.22 -5.69
N VAL A 22 -15.73 6.67 -4.42
CA VAL A 22 -16.89 7.26 -3.75
C VAL A 22 -17.26 8.60 -4.38
N LEU A 23 -16.30 9.50 -4.59
CA LEU A 23 -16.56 10.82 -5.19
C LEU A 23 -17.14 10.69 -6.59
N LYS A 24 -16.62 9.76 -7.41
CA LYS A 24 -17.15 9.48 -8.74
C LYS A 24 -18.56 8.91 -8.71
N ARG A 25 -18.88 8.01 -7.77
CA ARG A 25 -20.25 7.51 -7.56
C ARG A 25 -21.23 8.65 -7.22
N HIS A 26 -20.75 9.73 -6.61
CA HIS A 26 -21.54 10.94 -6.32
C HIS A 26 -21.52 11.99 -7.45
N GLY A 27 -20.85 11.71 -8.56
CA GLY A 27 -20.90 12.49 -9.78
C GLY A 27 -19.85 13.59 -9.92
N LEU A 28 -18.81 13.60 -9.08
CA LEU A 28 -17.66 14.49 -9.27
C LEU A 28 -16.79 13.97 -10.43
N ASP A 29 -16.13 14.92 -11.11
CA ASP A 29 -15.04 14.59 -12.04
C ASP A 29 -13.76 14.40 -11.22
N VAL A 30 -13.23 13.16 -11.23
CA VAL A 30 -12.10 12.79 -10.37
C VAL A 30 -10.90 12.36 -11.19
N THR A 31 -9.76 12.98 -10.93
CA THR A 31 -8.48 12.62 -11.54
C THR A 31 -7.48 12.21 -10.44
N VAL A 32 -6.93 11.00 -10.56
CA VAL A 32 -5.91 10.45 -9.66
C VAL A 32 -4.53 10.56 -10.30
N LEU A 33 -3.56 11.11 -9.57
CA LEU A 33 -2.17 11.28 -9.99
C LEU A 33 -1.27 10.39 -9.12
N ASP A 34 -0.55 9.45 -9.72
CA ASP A 34 0.35 8.56 -8.99
C ASP A 34 1.77 8.61 -9.56
N LYS A 35 2.77 8.74 -8.67
CA LYS A 35 4.18 8.76 -9.05
C LYS A 35 4.72 7.41 -9.52
N GLY A 36 4.07 6.32 -9.12
CA GLY A 36 4.49 4.96 -9.44
C GLY A 36 4.23 4.58 -10.88
N ARG A 37 4.99 3.61 -11.38
CA ARG A 37 4.75 2.99 -12.71
C ARG A 37 3.42 2.23 -12.76
N GLY A 38 2.82 1.95 -11.62
CA GLY A 38 1.56 1.25 -11.49
C GLY A 38 0.85 1.64 -10.21
N ILE A 39 -0.46 1.53 -10.25
CA ILE A 39 -1.36 1.81 -9.13
C ILE A 39 -1.26 0.76 -8.02
N GLY A 40 -1.80 1.12 -6.84
CA GLY A 40 -1.95 0.24 -5.69
C GLY A 40 -1.02 0.58 -4.53
N GLY A 41 0.04 1.37 -4.76
CA GLY A 41 0.99 1.73 -3.70
C GLY A 41 1.57 0.49 -3.02
N ARG A 42 1.32 0.30 -1.72
CA ARG A 42 1.77 -0.86 -0.94
C ARG A 42 1.01 -2.17 -1.20
N LEU A 43 0.00 -2.19 -2.06
CA LEU A 43 -0.55 -3.43 -2.66
C LEU A 43 0.27 -3.92 -3.85
N ALA A 44 1.52 -3.51 -3.94
CA ALA A 44 2.37 -3.75 -5.08
C ALA A 44 2.70 -5.24 -5.28
N THR A 45 2.66 -5.64 -6.54
CA THR A 45 3.05 -6.97 -7.01
C THR A 45 4.15 -6.83 -8.05
N ARG A 46 5.14 -7.70 -8.02
CA ARG A 46 6.27 -7.71 -8.95
C ARG A 46 6.43 -9.10 -9.58
N ARG A 47 7.00 -9.13 -10.79
CA ARG A 47 7.40 -10.35 -11.47
C ARG A 47 8.91 -10.41 -11.60
N LEU A 48 9.46 -11.62 -11.42
CA LEU A 48 10.83 -11.95 -11.77
C LEU A 48 10.77 -13.09 -12.81
N THR A 49 11.31 -12.81 -13.98
CA THR A 49 11.38 -13.78 -15.07
C THR A 49 12.82 -14.33 -15.12
N TYR A 50 12.98 -15.61 -14.83
CA TYR A 50 14.26 -16.32 -14.90
C TYR A 50 14.47 -16.96 -16.29
N SER A 51 13.39 -17.51 -16.86
CA SER A 51 13.37 -18.08 -18.22
C SER A 51 11.96 -17.92 -18.82
N GLU A 52 11.78 -18.37 -20.06
CA GLU A 52 10.46 -18.38 -20.70
C GLU A 52 9.43 -19.22 -19.94
N GLU A 53 9.88 -20.25 -19.20
CA GLU A 53 9.02 -21.18 -18.47
C GLU A 53 8.87 -20.79 -16.98
N ILE A 54 9.86 -20.09 -16.40
CA ILE A 54 9.95 -19.81 -14.97
C ILE A 54 9.76 -18.30 -14.72
N GLU A 55 8.61 -17.95 -14.18
CA GLU A 55 8.27 -16.61 -13.74
C GLU A 55 7.68 -16.63 -12.33
N GLY A 56 8.31 -15.94 -11.40
CA GLY A 56 7.79 -15.72 -10.05
C GLY A 56 6.92 -14.47 -9.98
N VAL A 57 5.75 -14.57 -9.33
CA VAL A 57 4.87 -13.46 -9.00
C VAL A 57 4.88 -13.24 -7.50
N PHE A 58 5.16 -12.00 -7.07
CA PHE A 58 5.40 -11.66 -5.67
C PHE A 58 4.52 -10.50 -5.24
N ASP A 59 3.64 -10.71 -4.26
CA ASP A 59 3.15 -9.60 -3.45
C ASP A 59 4.27 -9.21 -2.49
N TYR A 60 4.80 -7.99 -2.62
CA TYR A 60 5.98 -7.59 -1.86
C TYR A 60 5.76 -6.40 -0.90
N GLY A 61 4.54 -5.88 -0.87
CA GLY A 61 4.05 -4.97 0.15
C GLY A 61 3.10 -5.69 1.11
N ALA A 62 1.85 -5.27 1.19
CA ALA A 62 0.84 -5.93 2.00
C ALA A 62 0.62 -7.37 1.56
N GLN A 63 0.60 -8.29 2.52
CA GLN A 63 0.51 -9.72 2.23
C GLN A 63 -0.94 -10.22 2.23
N TYR A 64 -1.74 -9.71 3.13
CA TYR A 64 -3.16 -9.99 3.28
C TYR A 64 -3.83 -8.86 4.05
N PHE A 65 -5.15 -8.95 4.20
CA PHE A 65 -5.92 -8.08 5.08
C PHE A 65 -7.06 -8.84 5.75
N THR A 66 -7.56 -8.28 6.84
CA THR A 66 -8.73 -8.73 7.56
C THR A 66 -9.73 -7.59 7.65
N ALA A 67 -11.00 -7.86 7.84
CA ALA A 67 -12.02 -6.86 8.10
C ALA A 67 -12.49 -6.91 9.54
N SER A 68 -12.63 -5.74 10.17
CA SER A 68 -13.11 -5.54 11.52
C SER A 68 -14.24 -4.54 11.60
N ASP A 69 -14.15 -3.50 10.78
CA ASP A 69 -15.16 -2.46 10.66
C ASP A 69 -16.32 -2.93 9.78
N ARG A 70 -17.55 -2.59 10.17
CA ARG A 70 -18.76 -3.02 9.46
C ARG A 70 -18.87 -2.42 8.05
N GLU A 71 -18.46 -1.19 7.89
CA GLU A 71 -18.49 -0.55 6.57
C GLU A 71 -17.45 -1.16 5.64
N PHE A 72 -16.24 -1.40 6.17
CA PHE A 72 -15.20 -2.08 5.41
C PHE A 72 -15.60 -3.51 5.05
N GLN A 73 -16.30 -4.23 5.95
CA GLN A 73 -16.83 -5.56 5.64
C GLN A 73 -17.78 -5.53 4.43
N GLY A 74 -18.63 -4.51 4.31
CA GLY A 74 -19.52 -4.36 3.15
C GLY A 74 -18.75 -4.26 1.83
N TRP A 75 -17.62 -3.55 1.80
CA TRP A 75 -16.72 -3.50 0.64
C TRP A 75 -16.05 -4.84 0.37
N VAL A 76 -15.63 -5.54 1.42
CA VAL A 76 -15.04 -6.89 1.31
C VAL A 76 -16.04 -7.88 0.70
N ASP A 77 -17.31 -7.83 1.13
CA ASP A 77 -18.37 -8.68 0.59
C ASP A 77 -18.64 -8.39 -0.89
N GLU A 78 -18.65 -7.10 -1.29
CA GLU A 78 -18.75 -6.69 -2.70
C GLU A 78 -17.56 -7.27 -3.52
N TRP A 79 -16.34 -7.12 -3.03
CA TRP A 79 -15.14 -7.60 -3.73
C TRP A 79 -15.04 -9.14 -3.81
N LEU A 80 -15.57 -9.85 -2.81
CA LEU A 80 -15.70 -11.31 -2.83
C LEU A 80 -16.72 -11.75 -3.89
N ALA A 81 -17.89 -11.10 -3.93
CA ALA A 81 -18.94 -11.40 -4.91
C ALA A 81 -18.47 -11.17 -6.37
N GLU A 82 -17.65 -10.12 -6.57
CA GLU A 82 -17.03 -9.79 -7.86
C GLU A 82 -15.79 -10.66 -8.19
N GLY A 83 -15.37 -11.56 -7.28
CA GLY A 83 -14.20 -12.41 -7.47
C GLY A 83 -12.85 -11.65 -7.52
N VAL A 84 -12.81 -10.41 -7.04
CA VAL A 84 -11.63 -9.56 -7.05
C VAL A 84 -10.65 -9.97 -5.96
N ILE A 85 -11.20 -10.43 -4.83
CA ILE A 85 -10.46 -10.98 -3.69
C ILE A 85 -10.93 -12.39 -3.39
N THR A 86 -10.15 -13.10 -2.59
CA THR A 86 -10.50 -14.42 -2.07
C THR A 86 -9.96 -14.57 -0.65
N GLU A 87 -10.57 -15.45 0.13
CA GLU A 87 -9.98 -15.88 1.39
C GLU A 87 -8.67 -16.64 1.11
N TRP A 88 -7.62 -16.29 1.84
CA TRP A 88 -6.36 -17.02 1.81
C TRP A 88 -6.29 -18.02 2.96
N SER A 89 -6.63 -17.59 4.16
CA SER A 89 -6.50 -18.41 5.36
C SER A 89 -7.27 -17.82 6.54
N GLN A 90 -7.46 -18.63 7.57
CA GLN A 90 -7.98 -18.20 8.89
C GLN A 90 -6.88 -18.20 9.96
N GLY A 91 -5.62 -18.09 9.54
CA GLY A 91 -4.47 -18.03 10.42
C GLY A 91 -3.21 -18.50 9.70
N PHE A 92 -2.09 -18.39 10.40
CA PHE A 92 -0.78 -18.73 9.85
C PHE A 92 0.10 -19.36 10.90
N PHE A 93 1.08 -20.14 10.46
CA PHE A 93 2.10 -20.71 11.32
C PHE A 93 3.01 -19.60 11.87
N GLN A 94 3.55 -19.85 13.05
CA GLN A 94 4.66 -19.11 13.62
C GLN A 94 5.96 -19.93 13.41
N GLU A 95 7.09 -19.27 13.42
CA GLU A 95 8.39 -19.92 13.30
C GLU A 95 8.62 -21.01 14.37
N SER A 96 7.97 -20.88 15.52
CA SER A 96 7.92 -21.89 16.58
C SER A 96 7.22 -23.22 16.19
N GLY A 97 6.61 -23.29 14.99
CA GLY A 97 5.81 -24.43 14.52
C GLY A 97 4.36 -24.41 14.95
N SER A 98 3.92 -23.47 15.80
CA SER A 98 2.52 -23.36 16.23
C SER A 98 1.67 -22.63 15.21
N PHE A 99 0.41 -23.07 15.02
CA PHE A 99 -0.55 -22.37 14.18
C PHE A 99 -1.29 -21.32 15.01
N LYS A 100 -1.26 -20.06 14.59
CA LYS A 100 -1.98 -18.94 15.19
C LYS A 100 -3.24 -18.64 14.38
N SER A 101 -4.41 -18.98 14.93
CA SER A 101 -5.70 -18.60 14.31
C SER A 101 -5.90 -17.09 14.35
N SER A 102 -6.46 -16.56 13.28
CA SER A 102 -6.74 -15.14 13.11
C SER A 102 -8.11 -14.72 13.66
N HIS A 103 -8.99 -15.64 14.07
CA HIS A 103 -10.41 -15.40 14.39
C HIS A 103 -11.20 -14.66 13.30
N LYS A 104 -10.54 -14.25 12.22
CA LYS A 104 -11.11 -13.55 11.05
C LYS A 104 -10.49 -14.10 9.80
N SER A 105 -11.23 -14.11 8.71
CA SER A 105 -10.70 -14.46 7.41
C SER A 105 -9.60 -13.50 6.99
N CYS A 106 -8.48 -14.04 6.56
CA CYS A 106 -7.38 -13.30 5.93
C CYS A 106 -7.60 -13.31 4.43
N TYR A 107 -7.85 -12.15 3.86
CA TYR A 107 -8.14 -11.99 2.43
C TYR A 107 -6.92 -11.60 1.63
N ARG A 108 -6.88 -12.00 0.36
CA ARG A 108 -5.91 -11.56 -0.64
C ARG A 108 -6.59 -11.21 -1.96
N GLY A 109 -5.92 -10.48 -2.82
CA GLY A 109 -6.37 -10.32 -4.20
C GLY A 109 -6.38 -11.66 -4.95
N SER A 110 -7.38 -11.91 -5.79
CA SER A 110 -7.57 -13.20 -6.48
C SER A 110 -6.37 -13.58 -7.35
N LYS A 111 -5.80 -12.65 -8.11
CA LYS A 111 -4.60 -12.85 -8.94
C LYS A 111 -3.32 -12.34 -8.26
N SER A 112 -3.43 -11.33 -7.41
CA SER A 112 -2.42 -10.70 -6.57
C SER A 112 -3.08 -9.56 -5.80
N ASN A 113 -2.44 -9.01 -4.77
CA ASN A 113 -3.03 -7.88 -4.02
C ASN A 113 -3.22 -6.63 -4.89
N ARG A 114 -2.38 -6.44 -5.91
CA ARG A 114 -2.54 -5.36 -6.87
C ARG A 114 -3.83 -5.44 -7.68
N SER A 115 -4.41 -6.65 -7.87
CA SER A 115 -5.66 -6.80 -8.64
C SER A 115 -6.85 -6.04 -8.02
N LEU A 116 -6.87 -5.86 -6.69
CA LEU A 116 -7.87 -5.03 -6.03
C LEU A 116 -7.74 -3.55 -6.44
N ALA A 117 -6.53 -3.01 -6.45
CA ALA A 117 -6.29 -1.65 -6.90
C ALA A 117 -6.64 -1.48 -8.40
N GLN A 118 -6.31 -2.48 -9.23
CA GLN A 118 -6.65 -2.49 -10.64
C GLN A 118 -8.16 -2.49 -10.88
N TYR A 119 -8.91 -3.27 -10.10
CA TYR A 119 -10.37 -3.28 -10.16
C TYR A 119 -10.98 -1.91 -9.85
N LEU A 120 -10.57 -1.29 -8.74
CA LEU A 120 -11.05 0.04 -8.37
C LEU A 120 -10.73 1.10 -9.44
N ALA A 121 -9.56 1.00 -10.06
CA ALA A 121 -9.12 1.97 -11.07
C ALA A 121 -9.80 1.83 -12.43
N GLN A 122 -10.49 0.71 -12.74
CA GLN A 122 -11.12 0.48 -14.06
C GLN A 122 -12.07 1.60 -14.48
N SER A 123 -12.79 2.17 -13.52
CA SER A 123 -13.75 3.25 -13.77
C SER A 123 -13.18 4.64 -13.58
N LEU A 124 -11.92 4.80 -13.14
CA LEU A 124 -11.32 6.08 -12.74
C LEU A 124 -10.37 6.62 -13.81
N THR A 125 -10.20 7.95 -13.85
CA THR A 125 -9.14 8.60 -14.60
C THR A 125 -7.87 8.58 -13.73
N VAL A 126 -6.89 7.74 -14.08
CA VAL A 126 -5.64 7.60 -13.31
C VAL A 126 -4.43 7.85 -14.22
N HIS A 127 -3.57 8.77 -13.81
CA HIS A 127 -2.28 9.03 -14.42
C HIS A 127 -1.16 8.44 -13.55
N THR A 128 -0.52 7.40 -14.04
CA THR A 128 0.70 6.82 -13.44
C THR A 128 1.96 7.52 -13.97
N ASN A 129 3.14 7.24 -13.39
CA ASN A 129 4.39 7.95 -13.70
C ASN A 129 4.24 9.48 -13.66
N THR A 130 3.43 9.98 -12.72
CA THR A 130 3.04 11.37 -12.63
C THR A 130 3.41 11.94 -11.24
N PRO A 131 4.71 12.10 -10.95
CA PRO A 131 5.14 12.69 -9.69
C PRO A 131 4.68 14.15 -9.59
N VAL A 132 3.89 14.46 -8.58
CA VAL A 132 3.49 15.82 -8.23
C VAL A 132 4.61 16.44 -7.42
N ILE A 133 5.02 17.66 -7.80
CA ILE A 133 6.13 18.38 -7.17
C ILE A 133 5.71 19.73 -6.55
N GLN A 134 4.59 20.30 -6.98
CA GLN A 134 4.13 21.60 -6.50
C GLN A 134 2.62 21.69 -6.55
N LEU A 135 2.05 22.40 -5.57
CA LEU A 135 0.65 22.73 -5.43
C LEU A 135 0.51 24.26 -5.40
N ASN A 136 -0.52 24.78 -6.05
CA ASN A 136 -0.85 26.20 -6.00
C ASN A 136 -2.38 26.35 -5.94
N TRP A 137 -2.86 27.31 -5.14
CA TRP A 137 -4.26 27.70 -5.13
C TRP A 137 -4.39 29.06 -5.83
N GLN A 138 -5.08 29.10 -6.94
CA GLN A 138 -5.24 30.30 -7.75
C GLN A 138 -6.59 30.26 -8.47
N ASP A 139 -7.27 31.41 -8.53
CA ASP A 139 -8.55 31.58 -9.23
C ASP A 139 -9.61 30.54 -8.78
N ASP A 140 -9.69 30.29 -7.47
CA ASP A 140 -10.58 29.31 -6.82
C ASP A 140 -10.39 27.86 -7.28
N HIS A 141 -9.18 27.52 -7.75
CA HIS A 141 -8.82 26.16 -8.17
C HIS A 141 -7.44 25.73 -7.68
N TRP A 142 -7.31 24.46 -7.38
CA TRP A 142 -6.01 23.82 -7.21
C TRP A 142 -5.32 23.63 -8.56
N GLN A 143 -4.10 24.07 -8.66
CA GLN A 143 -3.18 23.77 -9.73
C GLN A 143 -2.11 22.82 -9.20
N VAL A 144 -2.06 21.60 -9.75
CA VAL A 144 -1.14 20.55 -9.34
C VAL A 144 -0.13 20.34 -10.44
N GLN A 145 1.12 20.76 -10.19
CA GLN A 145 2.21 20.64 -11.16
C GLN A 145 2.99 19.35 -10.98
N THR A 146 3.22 18.67 -12.08
CA THR A 146 4.01 17.44 -12.13
C THR A 146 5.47 17.71 -12.45
N GLN A 147 6.33 16.73 -12.21
CA GLN A 147 7.75 16.79 -12.52
C GLN A 147 8.04 17.05 -14.03
N THR A 148 7.12 16.66 -14.90
CA THR A 148 7.23 16.93 -16.37
C THR A 148 6.74 18.32 -16.78
N GLY A 149 6.31 19.14 -15.83
CA GLY A 149 5.76 20.48 -16.08
C GLY A 149 4.27 20.50 -16.45
N LYS A 150 3.60 19.33 -16.55
CA LYS A 150 2.16 19.29 -16.80
C LYS A 150 1.41 19.79 -15.55
N ILE A 151 0.37 20.60 -15.78
CA ILE A 151 -0.51 21.13 -14.74
C ILE A 151 -1.88 20.49 -14.87
N PHE A 152 -2.42 20.03 -13.73
CA PHE A 152 -3.81 19.59 -13.58
C PHE A 152 -4.56 20.60 -12.70
N GLN A 153 -5.83 20.82 -12.99
CA GLN A 153 -6.68 21.76 -12.25
C GLN A 153 -7.89 21.05 -11.64
N GLY A 154 -8.31 21.49 -10.47
CA GLY A 154 -9.50 20.95 -9.80
C GLY A 154 -9.95 21.83 -8.64
N ASP A 155 -11.26 21.77 -8.32
CA ASP A 155 -11.88 22.55 -7.26
C ASP A 155 -11.46 22.06 -5.86
N ARG A 156 -11.10 20.80 -5.74
CA ARG A 156 -10.77 20.10 -4.48
C ARG A 156 -9.51 19.29 -4.64
N LEU A 157 -8.78 19.12 -3.56
CA LEU A 157 -7.54 18.31 -3.55
C LEU A 157 -7.53 17.34 -2.38
N ILE A 158 -7.16 16.07 -2.65
CA ILE A 158 -6.87 15.07 -1.63
C ILE A 158 -5.42 14.62 -1.76
N LEU A 159 -4.66 14.69 -0.67
CA LEU A 159 -3.30 14.16 -0.56
C LEU A 159 -3.33 12.84 0.21
N THR A 160 -2.88 11.76 -0.43
CA THR A 160 -2.80 10.42 0.17
C THR A 160 -1.40 9.80 0.26
N PRO A 161 -0.31 10.50 -0.09
CA PRO A 161 1.03 10.02 0.24
C PRO A 161 1.22 9.85 1.75
N PRO A 162 2.20 9.05 2.21
CA PRO A 162 2.62 9.04 3.61
C PRO A 162 2.81 10.46 4.14
N VAL A 163 2.40 10.72 5.39
CA VAL A 163 2.36 12.06 5.97
C VAL A 163 3.66 12.86 5.77
N PRO A 164 4.88 12.30 5.97
CA PRO A 164 6.11 13.05 5.71
C PRO A 164 6.25 13.51 4.24
N GLN A 165 5.74 12.75 3.29
CA GLN A 165 5.77 13.15 1.87
C GLN A 165 4.74 14.23 1.57
N SER A 166 3.55 14.17 2.20
CA SER A 166 2.52 15.21 2.08
C SER A 166 3.01 16.52 2.68
N LEU A 167 3.64 16.49 3.87
CA LEU A 167 4.26 17.68 4.49
C LEU A 167 5.34 18.29 3.60
N SER A 168 6.25 17.46 3.08
CA SER A 168 7.29 17.93 2.15
C SER A 168 6.69 18.59 0.90
N LEU A 169 5.60 18.06 0.37
CA LEU A 169 4.92 18.64 -0.80
C LEU A 169 4.26 19.99 -0.46
N LEU A 170 3.64 20.10 0.70
CA LEU A 170 3.05 21.36 1.18
C LEU A 170 4.13 22.44 1.41
N ASP A 171 5.25 22.05 2.05
CA ASP A 171 6.39 22.96 2.31
C ASP A 171 7.00 23.47 0.98
N ASN A 172 7.26 22.56 0.04
CA ASN A 172 7.79 22.93 -1.28
C ASN A 172 6.84 23.83 -2.07
N SER A 173 5.55 23.78 -1.73
CA SER A 173 4.50 24.60 -2.35
C SER A 173 4.22 25.91 -1.63
N GLY A 174 4.89 26.18 -0.49
CA GLY A 174 4.67 27.37 0.33
C GLY A 174 3.32 27.38 1.04
N ILE A 175 2.66 26.22 1.19
CA ILE A 175 1.37 26.09 1.85
C ILE A 175 1.59 25.89 3.35
N GLY A 176 1.34 26.93 4.13
CA GLY A 176 1.47 26.90 5.58
C GLY A 176 0.36 26.12 6.26
N LEU A 177 0.68 25.43 7.35
CA LEU A 177 -0.29 24.78 8.23
C LEU A 177 -0.33 25.53 9.57
N ASN A 178 -1.46 25.46 10.25
CA ASN A 178 -1.54 25.86 11.65
C ASN A 178 -0.47 25.10 12.46
N PRO A 179 0.31 25.76 13.35
CA PRO A 179 1.41 25.13 14.08
C PRO A 179 1.02 23.88 14.85
N ASP A 180 -0.14 23.87 15.51
CA ASP A 180 -0.61 22.70 16.28
C ASP A 180 -0.96 21.52 15.38
N VAL A 181 -1.58 21.80 14.23
CA VAL A 181 -1.87 20.79 13.20
C VAL A 181 -0.58 20.23 12.64
N ARG A 182 0.39 21.09 12.33
CA ARG A 182 1.69 20.67 11.83
C ARG A 182 2.41 19.77 12.82
N GLN A 183 2.48 20.17 14.08
CA GLN A 183 3.10 19.40 15.15
C GLN A 183 2.47 18.00 15.28
N LYS A 184 1.14 17.92 15.20
CA LYS A 184 0.42 16.63 15.26
C LYS A 184 0.72 15.74 14.04
N LEU A 185 0.83 16.32 12.85
CA LEU A 185 1.21 15.58 11.63
C LEU A 185 2.65 15.07 11.69
N GLU A 186 3.59 15.86 12.23
CA GLU A 186 4.99 15.48 12.38
C GLU A 186 5.22 14.32 13.35
N GLN A 187 4.26 14.06 14.25
CA GLN A 187 4.28 12.89 15.14
C GLN A 187 3.94 11.57 14.42
N VAL A 188 3.38 11.63 13.22
CA VAL A 188 3.06 10.44 12.44
C VAL A 188 4.34 9.81 11.91
N THR A 189 4.64 8.60 12.38
CA THR A 189 5.87 7.89 12.05
C THR A 189 5.60 6.53 11.42
N TYR A 190 6.62 6.00 10.74
CA TYR A 190 6.55 4.75 10.02
C TYR A 190 7.78 3.89 10.30
N HIS A 191 7.57 2.59 10.41
CA HIS A 191 8.64 1.62 10.36
C HIS A 191 9.03 1.36 8.89
N PRO A 192 10.31 1.28 8.57
CA PRO A 192 10.78 0.79 7.28
C PRO A 192 10.62 -0.73 7.20
N CYS A 193 10.62 -1.27 5.98
CA CYS A 193 10.69 -2.70 5.74
C CYS A 193 11.56 -3.00 4.52
N ILE A 194 12.59 -3.81 4.70
CA ILE A 194 13.32 -4.43 3.61
C ILE A 194 12.57 -5.71 3.24
N THR A 195 12.21 -5.80 1.98
CA THR A 195 11.53 -6.99 1.44
C THR A 195 12.42 -7.63 0.40
N MET A 196 12.66 -8.93 0.53
CA MET A 196 13.39 -9.73 -0.43
C MET A 196 12.42 -10.66 -1.16
N LEU A 197 12.49 -10.68 -2.47
CA LEU A 197 11.75 -11.55 -3.36
C LEU A 197 12.71 -12.66 -3.80
N VAL A 198 12.38 -13.91 -3.50
CA VAL A 198 13.24 -15.05 -3.75
C VAL A 198 12.54 -16.03 -4.70
N LEU A 199 13.15 -16.30 -5.83
CA LEU A 199 12.68 -17.32 -6.78
C LEU A 199 13.47 -18.62 -6.57
N LEU A 200 12.77 -19.71 -6.30
CA LEU A 200 13.35 -21.01 -6.00
C LEU A 200 13.24 -21.97 -7.19
N GLU A 201 14.17 -22.91 -7.26
CA GLU A 201 14.16 -24.02 -8.23
C GLU A 201 13.03 -25.02 -7.95
N LYS A 202 12.77 -25.30 -6.67
CA LYS A 202 11.78 -26.29 -6.19
C LYS A 202 10.86 -25.68 -5.14
N PRO A 203 9.75 -26.34 -4.80
CA PRO A 203 8.85 -25.86 -3.74
C PRO A 203 9.58 -25.61 -2.42
N SER A 204 9.19 -24.56 -1.72
CA SER A 204 9.68 -24.25 -0.38
C SER A 204 9.14 -25.22 0.67
N GLN A 205 9.79 -25.25 1.85
CA GLN A 205 9.36 -26.03 3.02
C GLN A 205 8.34 -25.27 3.90
N ILE A 206 7.87 -24.09 3.46
CA ILE A 206 6.89 -23.31 4.19
C ILE A 206 5.58 -24.10 4.26
N PRO A 207 5.01 -24.34 5.45
CA PRO A 207 3.77 -25.12 5.59
C PRO A 207 2.58 -24.39 4.96
N ALA A 208 1.60 -25.18 4.45
CA ALA A 208 0.33 -24.60 4.02
C ALA A 208 -0.34 -23.84 5.18
N PRO A 209 -0.96 -22.70 4.92
CA PRO A 209 -1.35 -22.10 3.62
C PRO A 209 -0.29 -21.22 2.95
N GLY A 210 0.97 -21.29 3.35
CA GLY A 210 2.04 -20.55 2.70
C GLY A 210 2.36 -19.19 3.33
N GLY A 211 1.89 -18.94 4.54
CA GLY A 211 2.23 -17.75 5.34
C GLY A 211 2.86 -18.16 6.67
N LEU A 212 3.90 -17.46 7.08
CA LEU A 212 4.64 -17.74 8.30
C LEU A 212 5.04 -16.44 9.01
N TRP A 213 4.71 -16.33 10.28
CA TRP A 213 5.21 -15.28 11.17
C TRP A 213 6.62 -15.64 11.63
N GLY A 214 7.59 -14.76 11.36
CA GLY A 214 8.94 -14.87 11.90
C GLY A 214 9.00 -14.60 13.40
N SER A 215 10.13 -14.94 14.02
CA SER A 215 10.38 -14.73 15.46
C SER A 215 10.66 -13.25 15.82
N GLY A 216 10.73 -12.38 14.82
CA GLY A 216 10.95 -10.94 14.97
C GLY A 216 12.26 -10.44 14.36
N TYR A 217 13.39 -11.11 14.54
CA TYR A 217 14.66 -10.72 13.94
C TYR A 217 15.38 -11.94 13.34
N PRO A 218 15.89 -11.84 12.11
CA PRO A 218 15.79 -10.70 11.18
C PRO A 218 14.47 -10.66 10.39
N LEU A 219 13.67 -11.73 10.44
CA LEU A 219 12.46 -11.90 9.64
C LEU A 219 11.19 -11.66 10.48
N GLY A 220 10.31 -10.77 9.97
CA GLY A 220 8.98 -10.56 10.53
C GLY A 220 7.91 -11.42 9.87
N TRP A 221 8.06 -11.69 8.56
CA TRP A 221 7.08 -12.44 7.78
C TRP A 221 7.71 -13.15 6.58
N ILE A 222 7.21 -14.35 6.27
CA ILE A 222 7.55 -15.12 5.08
C ILE A 222 6.27 -15.55 4.38
N ALA A 223 6.22 -15.41 3.04
CA ALA A 223 5.08 -15.84 2.24
C ALA A 223 5.51 -16.65 1.02
N CYS A 224 4.98 -17.86 0.89
CA CYS A 224 5.08 -18.69 -0.32
C CYS A 224 3.96 -18.25 -1.29
N ASN A 225 4.30 -17.44 -2.28
CA ASN A 225 3.34 -16.93 -3.26
C ASN A 225 2.80 -18.04 -4.18
N TYR A 226 3.53 -19.14 -4.35
CA TYR A 226 3.04 -20.33 -5.04
C TYR A 226 1.87 -20.96 -4.27
N GLN A 227 2.02 -21.24 -2.97
CA GLN A 227 0.94 -21.78 -2.14
C GLN A 227 -0.18 -20.77 -1.92
N LYS A 228 0.15 -19.48 -1.85
CA LYS A 228 -0.82 -18.38 -1.85
C LYS A 228 -1.67 -18.37 -3.13
N GLY A 229 -1.23 -19.06 -4.20
CA GLY A 229 -1.95 -19.21 -5.46
C GLY A 229 -1.85 -18.02 -6.40
N ILE A 230 -0.79 -17.20 -6.28
CA ILE A 230 -0.55 -16.05 -7.17
C ILE A 230 0.65 -16.23 -8.10
N SER A 231 1.50 -17.24 -7.85
CA SER A 231 2.70 -17.55 -8.65
C SER A 231 2.66 -18.97 -9.19
N ALA A 232 1.97 -19.17 -10.31
CA ALA A 232 1.74 -20.51 -10.89
C ALA A 232 2.95 -21.06 -11.64
N ARG A 233 3.86 -20.20 -12.16
CA ARG A 233 4.99 -20.56 -13.03
C ARG A 233 6.34 -20.45 -12.35
N GLY A 234 6.37 -20.27 -11.03
CA GLY A 234 7.61 -20.15 -10.26
C GLY A 234 7.38 -20.26 -8.78
N TYR A 235 8.31 -20.89 -8.08
CA TYR A 235 8.26 -21.04 -6.63
C TYR A 235 8.76 -19.76 -5.97
N ALA A 236 7.87 -18.78 -5.90
CA ALA A 236 8.14 -17.44 -5.43
C ALA A 236 7.91 -17.32 -3.92
N VAL A 237 8.90 -16.82 -3.19
CA VAL A 237 8.84 -16.57 -1.75
C VAL A 237 9.15 -15.11 -1.47
N THR A 238 8.30 -14.44 -0.69
CA THR A 238 8.53 -13.09 -0.19
C THR A 238 9.02 -13.15 1.26
N LEU A 239 10.18 -12.59 1.53
CA LEU A 239 10.73 -12.40 2.88
C LEU A 239 10.56 -10.92 3.25
N GLN A 240 9.90 -10.64 4.36
CA GLN A 240 9.80 -9.29 4.93
C GLN A 240 10.62 -9.23 6.21
N ALA A 241 11.65 -8.41 6.19
CA ALA A 241 12.49 -8.21 7.35
C ALA A 241 11.72 -7.47 8.47
N SER A 242 12.16 -7.68 9.70
CA SER A 242 11.65 -6.94 10.85
C SER A 242 11.95 -5.44 10.73
N PRO A 243 11.21 -4.58 11.44
CA PRO A 243 11.53 -3.15 11.50
C PRO A 243 12.96 -2.88 11.99
N GLU A 244 13.41 -3.60 13.00
CA GLU A 244 14.76 -3.45 13.58
C GLU A 244 15.84 -3.81 12.55
N PHE A 245 15.73 -4.98 11.90
CA PHE A 245 16.67 -5.36 10.85
C PHE A 245 16.66 -4.33 9.72
N SER A 246 15.47 -3.90 9.30
CA SER A 246 15.31 -2.92 8.22
C SER A 246 15.94 -1.57 8.53
N GLN A 247 15.93 -1.13 9.79
CA GLN A 247 16.62 0.09 10.23
C GLN A 247 18.13 -0.09 10.23
N ASN A 248 18.63 -1.20 10.79
CA ASN A 248 20.06 -1.47 10.92
C ASN A 248 20.74 -1.68 9.56
N TYR A 249 20.03 -2.29 8.58
CA TYR A 249 20.56 -2.63 7.26
C TYR A 249 20.07 -1.70 6.14
N TRP A 250 19.46 -0.55 6.50
CA TRP A 250 18.84 0.33 5.50
C TRP A 250 19.81 0.80 4.41
N ASP A 251 21.02 1.15 4.80
CA ASP A 251 22.04 1.71 3.91
C ASP A 251 23.10 0.67 3.49
N GLN A 252 22.98 -0.59 3.93
CA GLN A 252 23.88 -1.68 3.54
C GLN A 252 23.62 -2.10 2.09
N ASP A 253 24.59 -2.75 1.47
CA ASP A 253 24.44 -3.23 0.10
C ASP A 253 23.46 -4.42 0.00
N ASN A 254 22.96 -4.67 -1.22
CA ASN A 254 21.97 -5.72 -1.43
C ASN A 254 22.54 -7.12 -1.22
N ALA A 255 23.84 -7.35 -1.42
CA ALA A 255 24.43 -8.66 -1.23
C ALA A 255 24.54 -9.02 0.25
N GLU A 256 24.93 -8.07 1.10
CA GLU A 256 24.98 -8.25 2.55
C GLU A 256 23.57 -8.52 3.12
N ILE A 257 22.57 -7.70 2.71
CA ILE A 257 21.17 -7.91 3.10
C ILE A 257 20.67 -9.30 2.67
N ALA A 258 20.99 -9.71 1.42
CA ALA A 258 20.58 -11.00 0.89
C ALA A 258 21.19 -12.14 1.69
N GLN A 259 22.47 -12.07 2.00
CA GLN A 259 23.17 -13.08 2.79
C GLN A 259 22.49 -13.33 4.14
N GLU A 260 22.19 -12.25 4.88
CA GLU A 260 21.56 -12.36 6.19
C GLU A 260 20.13 -12.90 6.11
N LEU A 261 19.32 -12.40 5.19
CA LEU A 261 17.93 -12.86 5.05
C LEU A 261 17.83 -14.29 4.51
N LEU A 262 18.67 -14.68 3.55
CA LEU A 262 18.70 -16.06 3.05
C LEU A 262 19.16 -17.03 4.12
N LYS A 263 20.19 -16.68 4.89
CA LYS A 263 20.65 -17.48 6.03
C LYS A 263 19.55 -17.69 7.06
N ALA A 264 18.80 -16.65 7.38
CA ALA A 264 17.69 -16.75 8.34
C ALA A 264 16.50 -17.54 7.82
N ALA A 265 16.29 -17.58 6.49
CA ALA A 265 15.18 -18.27 5.86
C ALA A 265 15.55 -19.68 5.37
N ASP A 266 16.81 -20.12 5.46
CA ASP A 266 17.35 -21.32 4.80
C ASP A 266 16.49 -22.57 5.02
N SER A 267 16.12 -22.85 6.26
CA SER A 267 15.29 -24.02 6.62
C SER A 267 13.87 -23.97 6.01
N TRP A 268 13.35 -22.76 5.73
CA TRP A 268 12.03 -22.57 5.13
C TRP A 268 12.07 -22.56 3.61
N LEU A 269 13.18 -22.09 3.03
CA LEU A 269 13.37 -22.10 1.58
C LEU A 269 13.60 -23.53 1.07
N GLY A 270 14.52 -24.29 1.67
CA GLY A 270 14.75 -25.70 1.42
C GLY A 270 15.05 -26.05 -0.05
N SER A 271 15.51 -25.08 -0.84
CA SER A 271 15.75 -25.22 -2.28
C SER A 271 16.77 -24.21 -2.78
N THR A 272 17.40 -24.49 -3.91
CA THR A 272 18.31 -23.57 -4.59
C THR A 272 17.58 -22.27 -4.97
N VAL A 273 18.21 -21.14 -4.66
CA VAL A 273 17.76 -19.83 -5.11
C VAL A 273 18.21 -19.60 -6.55
N LEU A 274 17.26 -19.39 -7.46
CA LEU A 274 17.54 -19.11 -8.88
C LEU A 274 17.81 -17.60 -9.10
N ASP A 275 17.04 -16.75 -8.46
CA ASP A 275 17.16 -15.28 -8.57
C ASP A 275 16.53 -14.62 -7.35
N TYR A 276 16.93 -13.38 -7.07
CA TYR A 276 16.32 -12.56 -6.04
C TYR A 276 16.36 -11.09 -6.35
N GLN A 277 15.44 -10.33 -5.71
CA GLN A 277 15.47 -8.87 -5.70
C GLN A 277 15.20 -8.35 -4.30
N ILE A 278 15.79 -7.19 -3.97
CA ILE A 278 15.56 -6.47 -2.72
C ILE A 278 14.81 -5.18 -3.03
N HIS A 279 13.84 -4.89 -2.18
CA HIS A 279 13.08 -3.64 -2.18
C HIS A 279 13.06 -3.04 -0.79
N ARG A 280 13.22 -1.72 -0.71
CA ARG A 280 13.19 -0.96 0.53
C ARG A 280 11.94 -0.11 0.60
N TRP A 281 11.03 -0.43 1.51
CA TRP A 281 9.85 0.36 1.85
C TRP A 281 10.18 1.33 2.97
N ARG A 282 10.44 2.61 2.68
CA ARG A 282 10.74 3.62 3.70
C ARG A 282 9.56 3.88 4.64
N TYR A 283 8.35 3.91 4.09
CA TYR A 283 7.11 4.14 4.83
C TYR A 283 6.25 2.87 4.73
N SER A 284 6.71 1.78 5.36
CA SER A 284 6.07 0.47 5.22
C SER A 284 4.84 0.36 6.11
N GLN A 285 5.02 0.49 7.40
CA GLN A 285 3.99 0.31 8.40
C GLN A 285 3.94 1.53 9.32
N VAL A 286 2.75 2.06 9.55
CA VAL A 286 2.55 3.17 10.50
C VAL A 286 2.91 2.70 11.89
N ALA A 287 3.78 3.44 12.57
CA ALA A 287 4.17 3.23 13.96
C ALA A 287 3.32 4.09 14.91
N VAL A 288 3.16 5.38 14.56
CA VAL A 288 2.30 6.33 15.27
C VAL A 288 1.35 6.95 14.26
N SER A 289 0.04 6.81 14.47
CA SER A 289 -0.99 7.39 13.59
C SER A 289 -1.43 8.78 14.06
N TYR A 290 -2.06 9.51 13.16
CA TYR A 290 -2.65 10.82 13.45
C TYR A 290 -3.83 10.73 14.44
N GLY A 291 -4.57 9.62 14.43
CA GLY A 291 -5.67 9.34 15.37
C GLY A 291 -7.06 9.77 14.90
N GLU A 292 -7.16 10.46 13.75
CA GLU A 292 -8.42 10.81 13.08
C GLU A 292 -8.41 10.24 11.66
N PRO A 293 -9.55 9.91 11.05
CA PRO A 293 -9.57 9.22 9.75
C PRO A 293 -9.03 10.05 8.59
N CYS A 294 -9.11 11.37 8.66
CA CYS A 294 -8.54 12.32 7.71
C CYS A 294 -8.43 13.70 8.35
N LEU A 295 -7.76 14.63 7.68
CA LEU A 295 -7.68 16.03 8.08
C LEU A 295 -8.20 16.91 6.96
N ALA A 296 -9.26 17.68 7.23
CA ALA A 296 -9.82 18.67 6.31
C ALA A 296 -9.24 20.06 6.62
N LEU A 297 -8.80 20.75 5.58
CA LEU A 297 -8.29 22.13 5.61
C LEU A 297 -9.11 22.96 4.62
N ALA A 298 -9.54 24.16 5.05
CA ALA A 298 -10.29 25.08 4.22
C ALA A 298 -9.40 26.10 3.49
N GLU A 299 -8.22 26.36 4.06
CA GLU A 299 -7.28 27.35 3.53
C GLU A 299 -6.03 26.67 2.94
N PRO A 300 -5.49 27.16 1.81
CA PRO A 300 -5.98 28.25 0.97
C PRO A 300 -7.22 27.88 0.14
N GLY A 301 -7.57 26.60 0.04
CA GLY A 301 -8.73 26.03 -0.64
C GLY A 301 -9.04 24.64 -0.10
N PRO A 302 -10.14 23.97 -0.52
CA PRO A 302 -10.55 22.68 -0.01
C PRO A 302 -9.47 21.62 -0.21
N LEU A 303 -8.81 21.20 0.87
CA LEU A 303 -7.71 20.24 0.90
C LEU A 303 -7.97 19.20 1.98
N ILE A 304 -7.84 17.91 1.62
CA ILE A 304 -7.91 16.80 2.56
C ILE A 304 -6.57 16.05 2.58
N LEU A 305 -6.05 15.79 3.76
CA LEU A 305 -4.97 14.84 3.97
C LEU A 305 -5.56 13.53 4.50
N ALA A 306 -5.21 12.41 3.88
CA ALA A 306 -5.73 11.08 4.22
C ALA A 306 -4.68 9.99 3.97
N GLY A 307 -4.89 8.80 4.50
CA GLY A 307 -3.99 7.66 4.35
C GLY A 307 -4.07 6.71 5.55
N ASP A 308 -3.40 5.58 5.48
CA ASP A 308 -3.29 4.65 6.61
C ASP A 308 -2.62 5.29 7.84
N GLY A 309 -1.73 6.29 7.61
CA GLY A 309 -1.12 7.08 8.68
C GLY A 309 -2.11 7.88 9.52
N PHE A 310 -3.34 8.03 9.07
CA PHE A 310 -4.36 8.78 9.78
C PHE A 310 -5.11 7.92 10.80
N LEU A 311 -5.51 6.69 10.44
CA LEU A 311 -6.38 5.87 11.29
C LEU A 311 -5.66 4.62 11.84
N ALA A 312 -5.18 3.74 10.96
CA ALA A 312 -4.58 2.47 11.37
C ALA A 312 -3.64 1.89 10.28
N PRO A 313 -2.56 1.19 10.69
CA PRO A 313 -1.52 0.66 9.79
C PRO A 313 -1.98 -0.60 9.03
N LYS A 314 -3.14 -0.56 8.38
CA LYS A 314 -3.77 -1.69 7.69
C LYS A 314 -4.46 -1.22 6.41
N ILE A 315 -4.76 -2.16 5.51
CA ILE A 315 -5.60 -1.89 4.32
C ILE A 315 -6.96 -1.34 4.75
N GLU A 316 -7.57 -1.90 5.80
CA GLU A 316 -8.80 -1.40 6.41
C GLU A 316 -8.69 0.10 6.80
N GLY A 317 -7.62 0.48 7.50
CA GLY A 317 -7.38 1.89 7.87
C GLY A 317 -7.23 2.80 6.65
N ALA A 318 -6.53 2.33 5.61
CA ALA A 318 -6.38 3.07 4.36
C ALA A 318 -7.72 3.26 3.62
N VAL A 319 -8.58 2.23 3.61
CA VAL A 319 -9.93 2.29 3.02
C VAL A 319 -10.81 3.25 3.79
N LEU A 320 -10.91 3.08 5.11
CA LEU A 320 -11.76 3.94 5.97
C LEU A 320 -11.32 5.41 5.92
N SER A 321 -10.02 5.66 5.86
CA SER A 321 -9.48 7.01 5.67
C SER A 321 -9.90 7.60 4.31
N GLY A 322 -9.88 6.81 3.24
CA GLY A 322 -10.34 7.23 1.92
C GLY A 322 -11.85 7.53 1.89
N LEU A 323 -12.66 6.70 2.55
CA LEU A 323 -14.10 6.93 2.70
C LEU A 323 -14.40 8.21 3.47
N ALA A 324 -13.68 8.44 4.56
CA ALA A 324 -13.81 9.67 5.36
C ALA A 324 -13.41 10.91 4.56
N ALA A 325 -12.30 10.84 3.82
CA ALA A 325 -11.86 11.93 2.94
C ALA A 325 -12.90 12.29 1.88
N ALA A 326 -13.50 11.29 1.24
CA ALA A 326 -14.57 11.52 0.28
C ALA A 326 -15.79 12.19 0.93
N ARG A 327 -16.24 11.70 2.09
CA ARG A 327 -17.38 12.28 2.82
C ARG A 327 -17.16 13.72 3.21
N SER A 328 -15.95 14.06 3.67
CA SER A 328 -15.62 15.44 4.06
C SER A 328 -15.73 16.43 2.90
N LEU A 329 -15.67 15.98 1.65
CA LEU A 329 -15.86 16.83 0.47
C LEU A 329 -17.31 16.82 -0.08
N LEU A 330 -18.16 15.92 0.42
CA LEU A 330 -19.55 15.78 -0.01
C LEU A 330 -20.52 16.51 0.94
N LEU A 331 -20.05 16.91 2.13
CA LEU A 331 -20.78 17.72 3.13
C LEU A 331 -20.66 19.20 2.83
#